data_09fa19392a2c19a304be777f3df45554
#
_entry.id   09fa19392a2c19a304be777f3df45554
#
_cell.length_a   1.000
_cell.length_b   1.000
_cell.length_c   1.000
_cell.angle_alpha   90.00
_cell.angle_beta   90.00
_cell.angle_gamma   90.00
#
_symmetry.space_group_name_H-M   'P 1'
#
loop_
_entity.id
_entity.type
_entity.pdbx_description
1 polymer ?
#
loop_
_entity_poly.entity_id
_entity_poly.type
_entity_poly.pdbx_seq_one_letter_code
_entity_poly.pdbx_strand_id
1 'polypeptide(L)'
;MANEKYVIGPLGEQHNRAAFRCADHHITNYFRRHALVNMQSRIANVWVLHDPNADRVIGFYTLSTASVDFDAVPPELTARLPRYPLPVVLLGRMGVDRRYEGQGFGRWLVVNALMRVYRQDVMAAYAMIVDPKEGVRDFYLNKFGFVPLVNNPNRLFLHLQTFIDTLASDTRAE
;
A
#
# COMPACT_ATOMS: atom_id res chain seq x y z
N MET A 1 10.38 8.71 13.50
CA MET A 1 11.81 8.65 13.10
C MET A 1 11.99 7.41 12.25
N ALA A 2 12.54 7.56 11.07
CA ALA A 2 12.95 6.40 10.29
C ALA A 2 14.01 5.67 11.14
N ASN A 3 13.75 4.41 11.42
CA ASN A 3 14.72 3.57 12.11
C ASN A 3 15.86 3.34 11.11
N GLU A 4 16.98 4.01 11.27
CA GLU A 4 18.16 3.96 10.36
C GLU A 4 18.63 2.52 10.07
N LYS A 5 18.17 1.57 10.88
CA LYS A 5 18.47 0.14 10.74
C LYS A 5 17.75 -0.52 9.55
N TYR A 6 16.58 -0.01 9.13
CA TYR A 6 15.73 -0.66 8.15
C TYR A 6 15.50 0.22 6.94
N VAL A 7 15.50 -0.40 5.76
CA VAL A 7 15.29 0.30 4.48
C VAL A 7 14.16 -0.32 3.68
N ILE A 8 13.46 0.52 2.89
CA ILE A 8 12.48 0.08 1.90
C ILE A 8 13.06 0.30 0.51
N GLY A 9 13.16 -0.78 -0.24
CA GLY A 9 13.64 -0.78 -1.62
C GLY A 9 12.88 -1.74 -2.52
N PRO A 10 13.14 -1.71 -3.83
CA PRO A 10 12.52 -2.66 -4.75
C PRO A 10 12.97 -4.09 -4.46
N LEU A 11 12.04 -5.03 -4.63
CA LEU A 11 12.36 -6.46 -4.51
C LEU A 11 13.42 -6.85 -5.54
N GLY A 12 14.45 -7.56 -5.08
CA GLY A 12 15.48 -8.16 -5.91
C GLY A 12 15.79 -9.59 -5.48
N GLU A 13 16.62 -10.28 -6.29
CA GLU A 13 17.03 -11.67 -6.03
C GLU A 13 17.80 -11.82 -4.72
N GLN A 14 18.47 -10.76 -4.28
CA GLN A 14 19.23 -10.73 -3.02
C GLN A 14 18.37 -10.87 -1.77
N HIS A 15 17.05 -10.62 -1.85
CA HIS A 15 16.17 -10.71 -0.68
C HIS A 15 15.77 -12.15 -0.39
N ASN A 16 15.96 -12.58 0.86
CA ASN A 16 15.62 -13.92 1.32
C ASN A 16 14.10 -14.09 1.49
N ARG A 17 13.40 -14.37 0.38
CA ARG A 17 11.95 -14.57 0.36
C ARG A 17 11.52 -15.86 1.05
N ALA A 18 12.36 -16.90 1.01
CA ALA A 18 12.03 -18.21 1.57
C ALA A 18 11.83 -18.17 3.10
N ALA A 19 12.56 -17.30 3.79
CA ALA A 19 12.47 -17.15 5.24
C ALA A 19 11.27 -16.30 5.71
N PHE A 20 10.62 -15.54 4.81
CA PHE A 20 9.48 -14.69 5.14
C PHE A 20 8.24 -15.51 5.48
N ARG A 21 7.55 -15.12 6.57
CA ARG A 21 6.27 -15.72 6.98
C ARG A 21 5.42 -14.69 7.71
N CYS A 22 4.30 -14.29 7.12
CA CYS A 22 3.27 -13.48 7.79
C CYS A 22 2.10 -14.32 8.30
N ALA A 23 1.13 -13.68 8.96
CA ALA A 23 -0.04 -14.35 9.51
C ALA A 23 -0.91 -15.03 8.43
N ASP A 24 -0.99 -14.42 7.24
CA ASP A 24 -1.74 -14.96 6.11
C ASP A 24 -0.84 -15.85 5.24
N HIS A 25 -1.20 -17.14 5.15
CA HIS A 25 -0.43 -18.10 4.35
C HIS A 25 -0.50 -17.84 2.84
N HIS A 26 -1.58 -17.24 2.33
CA HIS A 26 -1.69 -16.87 0.91
C HIS A 26 -0.74 -15.73 0.57
N ILE A 27 -0.64 -14.73 1.45
CA ILE A 27 0.32 -13.63 1.31
C ILE A 27 1.76 -14.16 1.41
N THR A 28 2.03 -15.05 2.36
CA THR A 28 3.33 -15.71 2.50
C THR A 28 3.71 -16.46 1.23
N ASN A 29 2.81 -17.30 0.71
CA ASN A 29 3.04 -18.07 -0.50
C ASN A 29 3.25 -17.18 -1.73
N TYR A 30 2.45 -16.11 -1.86
CA TYR A 30 2.63 -15.13 -2.93
C TYR A 30 4.03 -14.51 -2.89
N PHE A 31 4.45 -14.02 -1.74
CA PHE A 31 5.77 -13.36 -1.62
C PHE A 31 6.91 -14.32 -1.95
N ARG A 32 6.84 -15.55 -1.46
CA ARG A 32 7.88 -16.56 -1.69
C ARG A 32 7.99 -16.98 -3.15
N ARG A 33 6.87 -17.17 -3.85
CA ARG A 33 6.82 -17.85 -5.14
C ARG A 33 6.49 -16.96 -6.33
N HIS A 34 5.75 -15.87 -6.13
CA HIS A 34 5.16 -15.10 -7.24
C HIS A 34 5.63 -13.65 -7.30
N ALA A 35 6.01 -13.05 -6.18
CA ALA A 35 6.31 -11.63 -6.11
C ALA A 35 7.43 -11.21 -7.07
N LEU A 36 8.52 -11.95 -7.13
CA LEU A 36 9.66 -11.62 -8.00
C LEU A 36 9.28 -11.75 -9.48
N VAL A 37 8.57 -12.82 -9.85
CA VAL A 37 8.11 -13.03 -11.22
C VAL A 37 7.12 -11.93 -11.63
N ASN A 38 6.19 -11.56 -10.76
CA ASN A 38 5.25 -10.48 -11.04
C ASN A 38 5.96 -9.14 -11.26
N MET A 39 7.00 -8.87 -10.49
CA MET A 39 7.79 -7.65 -10.65
C MET A 39 8.58 -7.66 -11.98
N GLN A 40 9.26 -8.76 -12.30
CA GLN A 40 10.00 -8.92 -13.55
C GLN A 40 9.08 -8.84 -14.78
N SER A 41 7.87 -9.39 -14.68
CA SER A 41 6.84 -9.35 -15.73
C SER A 41 6.05 -8.03 -15.76
N ARG A 42 6.37 -7.06 -14.90
CA ARG A 42 5.71 -5.76 -14.79
C ARG A 42 4.20 -5.84 -14.49
N ILE A 43 3.77 -6.90 -13.81
CA ILE A 43 2.39 -7.07 -13.34
C ILE A 43 2.16 -6.24 -12.07
N ALA A 44 3.15 -6.19 -11.18
CA ALA A 44 3.15 -5.37 -9.98
C ALA A 44 4.56 -4.93 -9.61
N ASN A 45 4.72 -3.73 -9.09
CA ASN A 45 5.93 -3.34 -8.41
C ASN A 45 5.88 -3.85 -6.97
N VAL A 46 6.97 -4.45 -6.50
CA VAL A 46 7.08 -5.00 -5.15
C VAL A 46 8.16 -4.25 -4.38
N TRP A 47 7.78 -3.72 -3.23
CA TRP A 47 8.65 -2.98 -2.33
C TRP A 47 8.85 -3.77 -1.05
N VAL A 48 10.09 -3.85 -0.60
CA VAL A 48 10.50 -4.68 0.52
C VAL A 48 11.11 -3.82 1.62
N LEU A 49 10.58 -3.94 2.82
CA LEU A 49 11.20 -3.45 4.04
C LEU A 49 12.13 -4.55 4.57
N HIS A 50 13.40 -4.24 4.68
CA HIS A 50 14.41 -5.21 5.10
C HIS A 50 15.50 -4.60 5.99
N ASP A 51 16.19 -5.45 6.72
CA ASP A 51 17.42 -5.12 7.42
C ASP A 51 18.61 -5.45 6.49
N PRO A 52 19.34 -4.46 5.97
CA PRO A 52 20.43 -4.69 5.04
C PRO A 52 21.60 -5.46 5.65
N ASN A 53 21.68 -5.51 6.99
CA ASN A 53 22.76 -6.18 7.72
C ASN A 53 22.42 -7.61 8.16
N ALA A 54 21.18 -8.07 7.97
CA ALA A 54 20.71 -9.32 8.56
C ALA A 54 20.01 -10.27 7.57
N ASP A 55 20.10 -10.07 6.26
CA ASP A 55 19.42 -10.89 5.22
C ASP A 55 17.96 -11.24 5.60
N ARG A 56 17.21 -10.25 6.09
CA ARG A 56 15.85 -10.45 6.57
C ARG A 56 14.86 -9.48 5.96
N VAL A 57 13.82 -10.05 5.38
CA VAL A 57 12.63 -9.32 4.97
C VAL A 57 11.71 -9.17 6.18
N ILE A 58 11.39 -7.92 6.52
CA ILE A 58 10.50 -7.55 7.61
C ILE A 58 9.07 -7.44 7.12
N GLY A 59 8.89 -6.89 5.92
CA GLY A 59 7.59 -6.75 5.31
C GLY A 59 7.70 -6.36 3.84
N PHE A 60 6.57 -6.36 3.15
CA PHE A 60 6.50 -5.95 1.76
C PHE A 60 5.12 -5.41 1.41
N TYR A 61 5.03 -4.71 0.31
CA TYR A 61 3.77 -4.36 -0.35
C TYR A 61 3.93 -4.37 -1.86
N THR A 62 2.79 -4.47 -2.56
CA THR A 62 2.74 -4.43 -4.02
C THR A 62 1.88 -3.27 -4.51
N LEU A 63 2.31 -2.63 -5.58
CA LEU A 63 1.57 -1.58 -6.27
C LEU A 63 1.36 -1.97 -7.73
N SER A 64 0.14 -1.75 -8.21
CA SER A 64 -0.20 -1.86 -9.63
C SER A 64 -1.21 -0.79 -10.04
N THR A 65 -1.28 -0.50 -11.32
CA THR A 65 -2.25 0.45 -11.87
C THR A 65 -3.64 -0.15 -11.93
N ALA A 66 -4.66 0.68 -11.69
CA ALA A 66 -6.06 0.32 -11.81
C ALA A 66 -6.89 1.55 -12.20
N SER A 67 -8.18 1.38 -12.38
CA SER A 67 -9.14 2.46 -12.53
C SER A 67 -10.38 2.18 -11.68
N VAL A 68 -11.08 3.24 -11.31
CA VAL A 68 -12.41 3.15 -10.67
C VAL A 68 -13.40 3.98 -11.46
N ASP A 69 -14.64 3.53 -11.50
CA ASP A 69 -15.70 4.28 -12.14
C ASP A 69 -15.94 5.60 -11.41
N PHE A 70 -16.21 6.66 -12.16
CA PHE A 70 -16.48 7.97 -11.61
C PHE A 70 -17.61 7.93 -10.56
N ASP A 71 -18.70 7.22 -10.88
CA ASP A 71 -19.86 7.10 -10.00
C ASP A 71 -19.64 6.18 -8.78
N ALA A 72 -18.51 5.47 -8.71
CA ALA A 72 -18.12 4.66 -7.55
C ALA A 72 -17.51 5.49 -6.41
N VAL A 73 -17.05 6.70 -6.72
CA VAL A 73 -16.46 7.62 -5.74
C VAL A 73 -17.54 8.55 -5.18
N PRO A 74 -17.53 8.88 -3.87
CA PRO A 74 -18.48 9.81 -3.28
C PRO A 74 -18.57 11.13 -4.07
N PRO A 75 -19.78 11.63 -4.35
CA PRO A 75 -20.01 12.79 -5.22
C PRO A 75 -19.28 14.06 -4.78
N GLU A 76 -19.12 14.26 -3.50
CA GLU A 76 -18.39 15.40 -2.93
C GLU A 76 -16.93 15.48 -3.34
N LEU A 77 -16.31 14.34 -3.67
CA LEU A 77 -14.91 14.27 -4.14
C LEU A 77 -14.79 14.44 -5.65
N THR A 78 -15.87 14.21 -6.40
CA THR A 78 -15.86 14.21 -7.87
C THR A 78 -16.54 15.42 -8.49
N ALA A 79 -17.13 16.32 -7.70
CA ALA A 79 -17.99 17.43 -8.16
C ALA A 79 -17.32 18.35 -9.20
N ARG A 80 -16.00 18.45 -9.21
CA ARG A 80 -15.22 19.30 -10.15
C ARG A 80 -14.42 18.51 -11.17
N LEU A 81 -14.61 17.19 -11.21
CA LEU A 81 -13.86 16.31 -12.10
C LEU A 81 -14.65 15.98 -13.36
N PRO A 82 -14.01 15.78 -14.49
CA PRO A 82 -14.64 15.28 -15.70
C PRO A 82 -15.14 13.84 -15.49
N ARG A 83 -16.27 13.50 -16.10
CA ARG A 83 -16.94 12.19 -15.95
C ARG A 83 -16.29 11.12 -16.84
N TYR A 84 -15.20 10.57 -16.40
CA TYR A 84 -14.60 9.36 -16.96
C TYR A 84 -13.92 8.55 -15.84
N PRO A 85 -13.53 7.28 -16.09
CA PRO A 85 -12.85 6.47 -15.09
C PRO A 85 -11.63 7.17 -14.51
N LEU A 86 -11.48 7.10 -13.19
CA LEU A 86 -10.39 7.76 -12.48
C LEU A 86 -9.18 6.82 -12.38
N PRO A 87 -7.96 7.30 -12.68
CA PRO A 87 -6.74 6.52 -12.52
C PRO A 87 -6.42 6.37 -11.03
N VAL A 88 -6.19 5.15 -10.60
CA VAL A 88 -5.83 4.83 -9.21
C VAL A 88 -4.68 3.83 -9.16
N VAL A 89 -4.05 3.72 -8.00
CA VAL A 89 -3.06 2.68 -7.72
C VAL A 89 -3.65 1.68 -6.73
N LEU A 90 -3.54 0.40 -7.05
CA LEU A 90 -3.94 -0.69 -6.17
C LEU A 90 -2.76 -1.09 -5.27
N LEU A 91 -2.95 -0.97 -3.97
CA LEU A 91 -2.14 -1.65 -2.96
C LEU A 91 -2.67 -3.10 -2.88
N GLY A 92 -2.06 -3.99 -3.66
CA GLY A 92 -2.62 -5.30 -3.93
C GLY A 92 -2.38 -6.31 -2.81
N ARG A 93 -1.13 -6.42 -2.36
CA ARG A 93 -0.73 -7.32 -1.29
C ARG A 93 0.21 -6.61 -0.34
N MET A 94 0.07 -6.92 0.94
CA MET A 94 0.94 -6.40 1.98
C MET A 94 1.05 -7.45 3.10
N GLY A 95 2.24 -7.62 3.63
CA GLY A 95 2.47 -8.49 4.78
C GLY A 95 3.66 -8.03 5.61
N VAL A 96 3.57 -8.27 6.92
CA VAL A 96 4.66 -8.11 7.87
C VAL A 96 5.02 -9.49 8.40
N ASP A 97 6.31 -9.80 8.49
CA ASP A 97 6.78 -11.08 9.05
C ASP A 97 6.36 -11.20 10.52
N ARG A 98 5.91 -12.39 10.91
CA ARG A 98 5.40 -12.67 12.26
C ARG A 98 6.33 -12.23 13.38
N ARG A 99 7.65 -12.29 13.16
CA ARG A 99 8.66 -11.87 14.15
C ARG A 99 8.65 -10.38 14.41
N TYR A 100 8.02 -9.59 13.55
CA TYR A 100 8.00 -8.14 13.59
C TYR A 100 6.58 -7.55 13.71
N GLU A 101 5.58 -8.39 13.93
CA GLU A 101 4.20 -7.94 14.16
C GLU A 101 4.10 -7.06 15.43
N GLY A 102 3.11 -6.16 15.45
CA GLY A 102 2.86 -5.30 16.60
C GLY A 102 3.86 -4.15 16.80
N GLN A 103 4.83 -3.97 15.92
CA GLN A 103 5.89 -2.96 16.02
C GLN A 103 5.68 -1.73 15.11
N GLY A 104 4.51 -1.60 14.49
CA GLY A 104 4.18 -0.45 13.63
C GLY A 104 4.66 -0.56 12.18
N PHE A 105 5.29 -1.66 11.78
CA PHE A 105 5.80 -1.82 10.42
C PHE A 105 4.70 -1.83 9.34
N GLY A 106 3.53 -2.36 9.65
CA GLY A 106 2.38 -2.29 8.73
C GLY A 106 1.98 -0.85 8.42
N ARG A 107 1.93 0.02 9.43
CA ARG A 107 1.68 1.45 9.23
C ARG A 107 2.78 2.10 8.39
N TRP A 108 4.04 1.80 8.66
CA TRP A 108 5.16 2.33 7.89
C TRP A 108 5.08 1.93 6.41
N LEU A 109 4.75 0.67 6.12
CA LEU A 109 4.58 0.19 4.74
C LEU A 109 3.47 0.96 3.99
N VAL A 110 2.31 1.16 4.61
CA VAL A 110 1.19 1.91 3.98
C VAL A 110 1.55 3.37 3.77
N VAL A 111 2.14 4.04 4.75
CA VAL A 111 2.59 5.44 4.61
C VAL A 111 3.63 5.56 3.49
N ASN A 112 4.61 4.65 3.44
CA ASN A 112 5.61 4.64 2.38
C ASN A 112 4.97 4.43 1.00
N ALA A 113 4.01 3.52 0.88
CA ALA A 113 3.28 3.28 -0.37
C ALA A 113 2.53 4.55 -0.82
N LEU A 114 1.78 5.19 0.07
CA LEU A 114 1.03 6.42 -0.21
C LEU A 114 1.96 7.56 -0.63
N MET A 115 3.04 7.78 0.12
CA MET A 115 4.02 8.83 -0.20
C MET A 115 4.73 8.57 -1.53
N ARG A 116 5.03 7.33 -1.85
CA ARG A 116 5.64 6.94 -3.12
C ARG A 116 4.74 7.23 -4.30
N VAL A 117 3.46 6.87 -4.20
CA VAL A 117 2.48 7.15 -5.25
C VAL A 117 2.24 8.65 -5.40
N TYR A 118 2.16 9.38 -4.30
CA TYR A 118 1.97 10.83 -4.33
C TYR A 118 3.15 11.59 -4.97
N ARG A 119 4.38 11.17 -4.67
CA ARG A 119 5.61 11.87 -5.11
C ARG A 119 6.07 11.50 -6.51
N GLN A 120 5.58 10.41 -7.07
CA GLN A 120 5.97 10.05 -8.44
C GLN A 120 5.29 11.00 -9.44
N ASP A 121 5.97 11.32 -10.53
CA ASP A 121 5.53 12.27 -11.56
C ASP A 121 5.35 11.63 -12.95
N VAL A 122 5.63 10.33 -13.06
CA VAL A 122 5.54 9.60 -14.34
C VAL A 122 4.09 9.32 -14.75
N MET A 123 3.22 9.03 -13.78
CA MET A 123 1.82 8.71 -14.03
C MET A 123 0.94 9.38 -12.99
N ALA A 124 -0.17 9.99 -13.41
CA ALA A 124 -1.16 10.52 -12.49
C ALA A 124 -1.90 9.39 -11.75
N ALA A 125 -2.13 9.58 -10.46
CA ALA A 125 -3.00 8.74 -9.66
C ALA A 125 -3.88 9.65 -8.79
N TYR A 126 -5.20 9.50 -8.91
CA TYR A 126 -6.18 10.24 -8.13
C TYR A 126 -6.23 9.72 -6.69
N ALA A 127 -6.20 8.41 -6.52
CA ALA A 127 -6.36 7.75 -5.23
C ALA A 127 -5.57 6.43 -5.17
N MET A 128 -5.41 5.93 -3.95
CA MET A 128 -5.01 4.56 -3.70
C MET A 128 -6.24 3.73 -3.31
N ILE A 129 -6.34 2.51 -3.83
CA ILE A 129 -7.37 1.55 -3.46
C ILE A 129 -6.76 0.31 -2.81
N VAL A 130 -7.52 -0.31 -1.93
CA VAL A 130 -7.19 -1.58 -1.27
C VAL A 130 -8.42 -2.49 -1.24
N ASP A 131 -8.19 -3.79 -1.33
CA ASP A 131 -9.21 -4.84 -1.13
C ASP A 131 -8.85 -5.60 0.16
N PRO A 132 -9.16 -5.06 1.34
CA PRO A 132 -8.73 -5.65 2.60
C PRO A 132 -9.47 -6.96 2.87
N LYS A 133 -8.75 -7.95 3.39
CA LYS A 133 -9.37 -9.16 3.92
C LYS A 133 -10.13 -8.86 5.20
N GLU A 134 -11.03 -9.78 5.57
CA GLU A 134 -11.71 -9.76 6.86
C GLU A 134 -10.67 -9.66 8.01
N GLY A 135 -10.96 -8.82 8.99
CA GLY A 135 -10.05 -8.54 10.13
C GLY A 135 -8.98 -7.48 9.87
N VAL A 136 -8.74 -7.06 8.62
CA VAL A 136 -7.75 -6.01 8.28
C VAL A 136 -8.42 -4.70 7.87
N ARG A 137 -9.71 -4.72 7.57
CA ARG A 137 -10.49 -3.57 7.09
C ARG A 137 -10.37 -2.36 8.00
N ASP A 138 -10.55 -2.54 9.31
CA ASP A 138 -10.55 -1.48 10.30
C ASP A 138 -9.18 -0.78 10.41
N PHE A 139 -8.11 -1.48 10.12
CA PHE A 139 -6.78 -0.89 10.04
C PHE A 139 -6.71 0.22 8.99
N TYR A 140 -7.27 0.00 7.80
CA TYR A 140 -7.30 1.02 6.75
C TYR A 140 -8.29 2.14 7.05
N LEU A 141 -9.49 1.82 7.54
CA LEU A 141 -10.51 2.81 7.87
C LEU A 141 -10.05 3.75 9.00
N ASN A 142 -9.56 3.18 10.10
CA ASN A 142 -9.31 3.93 11.33
C ASN A 142 -7.92 4.57 11.40
N LYS A 143 -6.92 3.96 10.76
CA LYS A 143 -5.53 4.48 10.81
C LYS A 143 -5.19 5.45 9.69
N PHE A 144 -5.87 5.37 8.55
CA PHE A 144 -5.52 6.16 7.37
C PHE A 144 -6.68 6.95 6.79
N GLY A 145 -7.92 6.68 7.21
CA GLY A 145 -9.08 7.37 6.68
C GLY A 145 -9.51 6.90 5.29
N PHE A 146 -9.18 5.66 4.90
CA PHE A 146 -9.79 5.06 3.71
C PHE A 146 -11.30 5.00 3.86
N VAL A 147 -12.02 5.13 2.76
CA VAL A 147 -13.48 5.08 2.72
C VAL A 147 -13.95 4.04 1.70
N PRO A 148 -15.13 3.42 1.90
CA PRO A 148 -15.66 2.46 0.93
C PRO A 148 -16.03 3.13 -0.40
N LEU A 149 -15.86 2.41 -1.51
CA LEU A 149 -16.51 2.79 -2.77
C LEU A 149 -18.02 2.61 -2.68
N VAL A 150 -18.78 3.49 -3.35
CA VAL A 150 -20.26 3.50 -3.31
C VAL A 150 -20.85 2.20 -3.85
N ASN A 151 -20.33 1.70 -4.98
CA ASN A 151 -20.83 0.50 -5.66
C ASN A 151 -20.10 -0.79 -5.27
N ASN A 152 -19.03 -0.69 -4.49
CA ASN A 152 -18.27 -1.83 -3.98
C ASN A 152 -17.73 -1.54 -2.57
N PRO A 153 -18.55 -1.70 -1.52
CA PRO A 153 -18.16 -1.35 -0.15
C PRO A 153 -16.98 -2.17 0.40
N ASN A 154 -16.66 -3.32 -0.21
CA ASN A 154 -15.51 -4.12 0.21
C ASN A 154 -14.18 -3.52 -0.27
N ARG A 155 -14.21 -2.73 -1.33
CA ARG A 155 -13.05 -1.99 -1.82
C ARG A 155 -13.00 -0.62 -1.15
N LEU A 156 -11.87 -0.29 -0.57
CA LEU A 156 -11.63 1.00 0.07
C LEU A 156 -10.74 1.86 -0.82
N PHE A 157 -10.95 3.18 -0.77
CA PHE A 157 -10.07 4.13 -1.44
C PHE A 157 -9.67 5.29 -0.53
N LEU A 158 -8.53 5.90 -0.83
CA LEU A 158 -8.04 7.10 -0.18
C LEU A 158 -7.58 8.08 -1.24
N HIS A 159 -8.23 9.24 -1.31
CA HIS A 159 -7.79 10.34 -2.16
C HIS A 159 -6.42 10.83 -1.70
N LEU A 160 -5.44 10.87 -2.60
CA LEU A 160 -4.04 11.14 -2.20
C LEU A 160 -3.86 12.54 -1.63
N GLN A 161 -4.53 13.56 -2.17
CA GLN A 161 -4.44 14.91 -1.64
C GLN A 161 -5.01 15.01 -0.22
N THR A 162 -6.14 14.33 0.05
CA THR A 162 -6.72 14.28 1.40
C THR A 162 -5.76 13.68 2.42
N PHE A 163 -5.03 12.63 2.04
CA PHE A 163 -4.01 12.03 2.89
C PHE A 163 -2.88 13.02 3.22
N ILE A 164 -2.39 13.76 2.22
CA ILE A 164 -1.33 14.75 2.42
C ILE A 164 -1.79 15.91 3.31
N ASP A 165 -3.01 16.39 3.10
CA ASP A 165 -3.59 17.46 3.91
C ASP A 165 -3.73 17.05 5.38
N THR A 166 -4.10 15.80 5.65
CA THR A 166 -4.18 15.24 7.00
C THR A 166 -2.81 15.18 7.66
N LEU A 167 -1.78 14.69 6.95
CA LEU A 167 -0.41 14.66 7.49
C LEU A 167 0.10 16.07 7.83
N ALA A 168 -0.18 17.05 6.98
CA ALA A 168 0.24 18.44 7.21
C ALA A 168 -0.46 19.07 8.42
N SER A 169 -1.69 18.65 8.72
CA SER A 169 -2.45 19.11 9.88
C SER A 169 -1.90 18.53 11.19
N ASP A 170 -1.56 17.24 11.19
CA ASP A 170 -0.99 16.55 12.36
C ASP A 170 0.38 17.13 12.74
N THR A 171 1.20 17.49 11.75
CA THR A 171 2.54 18.08 11.99
C THR A 171 2.47 19.50 12.57
N ARG A 172 1.35 20.22 12.42
CA ARG A 172 1.16 21.58 12.98
C ARG A 172 0.58 21.57 14.40
N ALA A 173 0.10 20.43 14.86
CA ALA A 173 -0.51 20.28 16.18
C ALA A 173 0.49 19.83 17.27
N GLU A 174 1.74 19.54 16.92
CA GLU A 174 2.88 19.29 17.82
C GLU A 174 3.76 20.55 17.94
#